data_2bed3e195e60f7b3dd5280a6a2ec0b3d
#
_entry.id   2bed3e195e60f7b3dd5280a6a2ec0b3d
#
_cell.length_a   1.000
_cell.length_b   1.000
_cell.length_c   1.000
_cell.angle_alpha   90.00
_cell.angle_beta   90.00
_cell.angle_gamma   90.00
#
_symmetry.space_group_name_H-M   'P 1'
#
loop_
_entity.id
_entity.type
_entity.pdbx_description
1 polymer ?
#
loop_
_entity_poly.entity_id
_entity_poly.type
_entity_poly.pdbx_seq_one_letter_code
_entity_poly.pdbx_strand_id
1 'polypeptide(L)' 'MKPGDKIYLISNLDIYAEIIDEKVMNNIPHFNINIHRGKSKTKSCLSGKALERYYQSSKIPNKSFLKF' A
#
# COMPACT_ATOMS: atom_id res chain seq x y z
N MET A 1 7.38 2.08 5.90
CA MET A 1 7.03 0.79 5.28
C MET A 1 8.27 -0.04 5.08
N LYS A 2 8.15 -1.33 5.30
CA LYS A 2 9.28 -2.24 5.22
C LYS A 2 8.93 -3.43 4.35
N PRO A 3 9.91 -4.10 3.76
CA PRO A 3 9.65 -5.36 3.06
C PRO A 3 8.91 -6.34 3.96
N GLY A 4 7.90 -6.98 3.41
CA GLY A 4 7.05 -7.91 4.15
C GLY A 4 5.80 -7.29 4.75
N ASP A 5 5.73 -5.96 4.82
CA ASP A 5 4.54 -5.29 5.32
C ASP A 5 3.37 -5.44 4.35
N LYS A 6 2.18 -5.49 4.90
CA LYS A 6 0.95 -5.49 4.11
C LYS A 6 0.26 -4.15 4.26
N ILE A 7 -0.23 -3.65 3.13
CA ILE A 7 -1.01 -2.41 3.10
C ILE A 7 -2.30 -2.69 2.37
N TYR A 8 -3.32 -1.92 2.67
CA TYR A 8 -4.68 -2.21 2.20
C TYR A 8 -5.19 -1.03 1.39
N LEU A 9 -5.84 -1.32 0.27
CA LEU A 9 -6.39 -0.30 -0.59
C LEU A 9 -7.52 0.44 0.13
N ILE A 10 -7.41 1.76 0.21
CA ILE A 10 -8.37 2.55 0.97
C ILE A 10 -9.78 2.42 0.39
N SER A 11 -9.89 2.41 -0.93
CA SER A 11 -11.19 2.32 -1.58
C SER A 11 -11.81 0.93 -1.51
N ASN A 12 -11.02 -0.10 -1.22
CA ASN A 12 -11.52 -1.46 -1.10
C ASN A 12 -10.57 -2.27 -0.22
N LEU A 13 -10.90 -2.41 1.04
CA LEU A 13 -10.02 -3.03 2.03
C LEU A 13 -9.83 -4.53 1.84
N ASP A 14 -10.57 -5.15 0.93
CA ASP A 14 -10.36 -6.55 0.59
C ASP A 14 -9.18 -6.72 -0.37
N ILE A 15 -8.72 -5.64 -0.97
CA ILE A 15 -7.55 -5.63 -1.82
C ILE A 15 -6.37 -5.16 -0.99
N TYR A 16 -5.31 -5.97 -0.99
CA TYR A 16 -4.12 -5.58 -0.24
C TYR A 16 -2.89 -5.74 -1.10
N ALA A 17 -1.83 -5.09 -0.69
CA ALA A 17 -0.54 -5.20 -1.34
C ALA A 17 0.51 -5.58 -0.32
N GLU A 18 1.49 -6.33 -0.77
CA GLU A 18 2.62 -6.72 0.06
C GLU A 18 3.86 -5.99 -0.44
N ILE A 19 4.56 -5.33 0.47
CA ILE A 19 5.81 -4.64 0.14
C ILE A 19 6.89 -5.68 -0.09
N ILE A 20 7.47 -5.68 -1.29
CA ILE A 20 8.54 -6.61 -1.64
C ILE A 20 9.89 -6.01 -1.28
N ASP A 21 10.16 -4.82 -1.76
CA ASP A 21 11.39 -4.11 -1.42
C ASP A 21 11.20 -2.63 -1.67
N GLU A 22 12.22 -1.87 -1.29
CA GLU A 22 12.25 -0.42 -1.44
C GLU A 22 13.50 -0.04 -2.20
N LYS A 23 13.39 0.95 -3.07
CA LYS A 23 14.57 1.55 -3.68
C LYS A 23 14.35 3.04 -3.84
N VAL A 24 15.45 3.77 -3.88
CA VAL A 24 15.42 5.22 -4.04
C VAL A 24 15.77 5.57 -5.47
N MET A 25 14.92 6.34 -6.11
CA MET A 25 15.15 6.85 -7.46
C MET A 25 14.98 8.36 -7.43
N ASN A 26 16.00 9.08 -7.88
CA ASN A 26 15.98 10.56 -7.87
C ASN A 26 15.66 11.11 -6.49
N ASN A 27 16.23 10.49 -5.44
CA ASN A 27 16.01 10.87 -4.05
C ASN A 27 14.56 10.67 -3.59
N ILE A 28 13.79 9.90 -4.32
CA ILE A 28 12.40 9.61 -3.95
C ILE A 28 12.28 8.11 -3.68
N PRO A 29 11.81 7.73 -2.49
CA PRO A 29 11.62 6.30 -2.21
C PRO A 29 10.50 5.72 -3.05
N HIS A 30 10.77 4.55 -3.63
CA HIS A 30 9.81 3.79 -4.39
C HIS A 30 9.74 2.39 -3.82
N PHE A 31 8.57 1.79 -3.92
CA PHE A 31 8.33 0.46 -3.37
C PHE A 31 7.83 -0.48 -4.45
N ASN A 32 8.47 -1.63 -4.53
CA ASN A 32 7.95 -2.73 -5.35
C ASN A 32 6.94 -3.48 -4.51
N ILE A 33 5.76 -3.67 -5.03
CA ILE A 33 4.68 -4.30 -4.29
C ILE A 33 4.01 -5.37 -5.14
N ASN A 34 3.40 -6.34 -4.45
CA ASN A 34 2.50 -7.31 -5.08
C ASN A 34 1.08 -6.96 -4.62
N ILE A 35 0.22 -6.67 -5.58
CA ILE A 35 -1.18 -6.35 -5.29
C ILE A 35 -2.00 -7.61 -5.41
N HIS A 36 -2.71 -7.96 -4.35
CA HIS A 36 -3.55 -9.16 -4.31
C HIS A 36 -5.01 -8.77 -4.43
N ARG A 37 -5.66 -9.24 -5.49
CA ARG A 37 -7.08 -9.01 -5.72
C ARG A 37 -7.75 -10.36 -5.90
N GLY A 38 -8.33 -10.87 -4.83
CA GLY A 38 -8.90 -12.20 -4.89
C GLY A 38 -7.83 -13.23 -5.24
N LYS A 39 -7.99 -13.89 -6.38
CA LYS A 39 -7.02 -14.89 -6.85
C LYS A 39 -5.93 -14.31 -7.74
N SER A 40 -6.02 -13.05 -8.06
CA SER A 40 -5.06 -12.41 -8.97
C SER A 40 -3.96 -11.71 -8.20
N LYS A 41 -2.77 -11.70 -8.79
CA LYS A 41 -1.63 -10.96 -8.25
C LYS A 41 -1.06 -10.09 -9.35
N THR A 42 -0.74 -8.85 -9.02
CA THR A 42 -0.15 -7.91 -9.97
C THR A 42 1.03 -7.25 -9.30
N LYS A 43 2.15 -7.16 -10.00
CA LYS A 43 3.32 -6.44 -9.52
C LYS A 43 3.20 -4.98 -9.93
N SER A 44 3.62 -4.10 -9.04
CA SER A 44 3.62 -2.68 -9.31
C SER A 44 4.77 -2.02 -8.57
N CYS A 45 5.12 -0.82 -9.03
CA CYS A 45 6.14 -0.01 -8.35
C CYS A 45 5.56 1.38 -8.17
N LEU A 46 5.47 1.83 -6.93
CA LEU A 46 4.86 3.11 -6.60
C LEU A 46 5.75 3.88 -5.64
N SER A 47 5.72 5.21 -5.76
CA SER A 47 6.42 6.06 -4.80
C SER A 47 5.73 5.99 -3.44
N GLY A 48 6.48 6.34 -2.39
CA GLY A 48 5.91 6.36 -1.04
C GLY A 48 4.69 7.25 -0.94
N LYS A 49 4.70 8.40 -1.62
CA LYS A 49 3.55 9.29 -1.61
C LYS A 49 2.32 8.67 -2.25
N ALA A 50 2.51 7.95 -3.35
CA ALA A 50 1.40 7.27 -4.00
C ALA A 50 0.83 6.18 -3.10
N LEU A 51 1.69 5.44 -2.40
CA LEU A 51 1.22 4.42 -1.46
C LEU A 51 0.40 5.02 -0.34
N GLU A 52 0.88 6.12 0.23
CA GLU A 52 0.13 6.79 1.31
C GLU A 52 -1.21 7.31 0.84
N ARG A 53 -1.31 7.70 -0.43
CA ARG A 53 -2.53 8.26 -0.99
C ARG A 53 -3.60 7.20 -1.20
N TYR A 54 -3.21 6.01 -1.63
CA TYR A 54 -4.17 4.98 -2.04
C TYR A 54 -4.28 3.82 -1.07
N TYR A 55 -3.33 3.67 -0.15
CA TYR A 55 -3.26 2.52 0.75
C TYR A 55 -3.14 2.99 2.19
N GLN A 56 -3.53 2.11 3.10
CA GLN A 56 -3.32 2.33 4.53
C GLN A 56 -2.72 1.08 5.15
N SER A 57 -2.07 1.23 6.28
CA SER A 57 -1.34 0.14 6.91
C SER A 57 -2.23 -0.85 7.66
N SER A 58 -3.49 -0.53 7.83
CA SER A 58 -4.42 -1.36 8.58
C SER A 58 -5.67 -1.63 7.76
N LYS A 59 -6.27 -2.79 7.94
CA LYS A 59 -7.53 -3.12 7.30
C LYS A 59 -8.71 -2.39 7.96
N ILE A 60 -8.49 -1.80 9.10
CA ILE A 60 -9.51 -1.04 9.79
C ILE A 60 -9.67 0.31 9.12
N PRO A 61 -10.88 0.72 8.72
CA PRO A 61 -11.08 2.02 8.10
C PRO A 61 -10.55 3.15 8.99
N ASN A 62 -10.00 4.17 8.35
CA ASN A 62 -9.50 5.31 9.09
C ASN A 62 -10.65 5.97 9.83
N LYS A 63 -10.52 6.06 11.14
CA LYS A 63 -11.59 6.54 11.99
C LYS A 63 -11.48 8.00 12.38
N SER A 64 -10.44 8.66 11.95
CA SER A 64 -10.22 10.04 12.39
C SER A 64 -11.38 10.93 11.99
N PHE A 65 -12.00 10.67 10.87
CA PHE A 65 -13.11 11.50 10.43
C PHE A 65 -14.44 11.07 11.00
N LEU A 66 -14.47 10.06 11.83
CA LEU A 66 -15.70 9.59 12.46
C LEU A 66 -15.89 10.09 13.85
N LYS A 67 -15.06 11.00 14.28
CA LYS A 67 -15.06 11.44 15.65
C LYS A 67 -15.79 12.71 15.86
N PHE A 68 -16.72 12.95 15.15
CA PHE A 68 -17.41 14.20 15.36
C PHE A 68 -18.88 14.06 15.46
#